data_d6b40b69a4a7c27ad6bbc732206537a9
#
_entry.id   d6b40b69a4a7c27ad6bbc732206537a9
#
_cell.length_a   1.000
_cell.length_b   1.000
_cell.length_c   1.000
_cell.angle_alpha   90.00
_cell.angle_beta   90.00
_cell.angle_gamma   90.00
#
_symmetry.space_group_name_H-M   'P 1'
#
loop_
_entity.id
_entity.type
_entity.pdbx_description
1 polymer ?
#
loop_
_entity_poly.entity_id
_entity_poly.type
_entity_poly.pdbx_seq_one_letter_code
_entity_poly.pdbx_strand_id
1 'polypeptide(L)'
;MIDIWQCLFILISLYGFSRNKIITLDMKRKELYQKVIAYFEEAMPVAETELHYDNAFQLLVAVVLSAQCTDKRVNMVTPHLFEDYPTPEAMALATPETIYEYIRSVSYPNNKAKHLVELSKTLLSDYQGEIPDTLEELIKLPGVGRKTANVIQAVYFNKAAMAVDTHVFRVSHRIGLVSSKCTTPYAVERELVKNIPDEIIPKAHHWLILHGRYVCQARKPKCESCGLLGICQRKFNF
;
A
#
# COMPACT_ATOMS: atom_id res chain seq x y z
N MET A 1 57.12 12.30 -14.81
CA MET A 1 56.74 11.94 -13.43
C MET A 1 55.58 12.84 -13.05
N ILE A 2 54.37 12.31 -13.04
CA ILE A 2 53.19 13.06 -12.63
C ILE A 2 53.17 13.03 -11.10
N ASP A 3 53.10 14.21 -10.53
CA ASP A 3 53.23 14.43 -9.09
C ASP A 3 52.08 13.79 -8.33
N ILE A 4 52.38 12.91 -7.36
CA ILE A 4 51.39 12.16 -6.53
C ILE A 4 50.42 13.13 -5.84
N TRP A 5 50.83 14.37 -5.59
CA TRP A 5 49.97 15.42 -5.04
C TRP A 5 48.87 15.89 -5.96
N GLN A 6 49.10 15.91 -7.27
CA GLN A 6 48.04 16.25 -8.25
C GLN A 6 46.98 15.18 -8.36
N CYS A 7 47.34 13.89 -8.29
CA CYS A 7 46.34 12.80 -8.25
C CYS A 7 45.49 12.83 -6.97
N LEU A 8 46.09 13.19 -5.83
CA LEU A 8 45.37 13.26 -4.55
C LEU A 8 44.36 14.41 -4.54
N PHE A 9 44.70 15.56 -5.13
CA PHE A 9 43.79 16.71 -5.26
C PHE A 9 42.60 16.44 -6.19
N ILE A 10 42.81 15.71 -7.28
CA ILE A 10 41.75 15.32 -8.20
C ILE A 10 40.79 14.31 -7.55
N LEU A 11 41.28 13.34 -6.80
CA LEU A 11 40.48 12.37 -6.06
C LEU A 11 39.67 13.04 -4.94
N ILE A 12 40.23 13.98 -4.20
CA ILE A 12 39.50 14.73 -3.15
C ILE A 12 38.45 15.64 -3.75
N SER A 13 38.70 16.26 -4.90
CA SER A 13 37.72 17.09 -5.62
C SER A 13 36.53 16.25 -6.15
N LEU A 14 36.80 15.09 -6.74
CA LEU A 14 35.75 14.17 -7.23
C LEU A 14 34.94 13.55 -6.09
N TYR A 15 35.59 13.20 -4.97
CA TYR A 15 34.90 12.65 -3.79
C TYR A 15 34.07 13.70 -3.06
N GLY A 16 34.58 14.94 -2.93
CA GLY A 16 33.87 16.06 -2.33
C GLY A 16 32.66 16.50 -3.17
N PHE A 17 32.76 16.49 -4.50
CA PHE A 17 31.66 16.86 -5.38
C PHE A 17 30.53 15.82 -5.38
N SER A 18 30.87 14.53 -5.32
CA SER A 18 29.89 13.45 -5.22
C SER A 18 29.13 13.49 -3.88
N ARG A 19 29.84 13.71 -2.77
CA ARG A 19 29.26 13.73 -1.41
C ARG A 19 28.32 14.92 -1.21
N ASN A 20 28.72 16.11 -1.66
CA ASN A 20 27.89 17.31 -1.57
C ASN A 20 26.63 17.21 -2.46
N LYS A 21 26.70 16.57 -3.62
CA LYS A 21 25.55 16.36 -4.49
C LYS A 21 24.54 15.36 -3.91
N ILE A 22 25.04 14.31 -3.25
CA ILE A 22 24.21 13.32 -2.55
C ILE A 22 23.52 13.97 -1.34
N ILE A 23 24.25 14.71 -0.51
CA ILE A 23 23.71 15.42 0.66
C ILE A 23 22.64 16.44 0.24
N THR A 24 22.86 17.21 -0.81
CA THR A 24 21.90 18.22 -1.31
C THR A 24 20.65 17.59 -1.89
N LEU A 25 20.76 16.41 -2.53
CA LEU A 25 19.62 15.65 -3.05
C LEU A 25 18.79 15.03 -1.92
N ASP A 26 19.45 14.55 -0.88
CA ASP A 26 18.79 13.94 0.29
C ASP A 26 18.04 15.01 1.11
N MET A 27 18.61 16.18 1.31
CA MET A 27 17.96 17.31 1.96
C MET A 27 16.72 17.77 1.17
N LYS A 28 16.80 17.88 -0.18
CA LYS A 28 15.65 18.25 -1.02
C LYS A 28 14.54 17.21 -0.99
N ARG A 29 14.89 15.93 -0.91
CA ARG A 29 13.91 14.84 -0.81
C ARG A 29 13.20 14.87 0.54
N LYS A 30 13.92 15.01 1.64
CA LYS A 30 13.34 15.15 2.97
C LYS A 30 12.34 16.31 3.05
N GLU A 31 12.71 17.46 2.49
CA GLU A 31 11.81 18.63 2.42
C GLU A 31 10.55 18.34 1.59
N LEU A 32 10.67 17.60 0.47
CA LEU A 32 9.52 17.19 -0.33
C LEU A 32 8.55 16.31 0.47
N TYR A 33 9.06 15.31 1.20
CA TYR A 33 8.22 14.48 2.07
C TYR A 33 7.50 15.30 3.12
N GLN A 34 8.19 16.22 3.80
CA GLN A 34 7.58 17.10 4.81
C GLN A 34 6.45 17.94 4.24
N LYS A 35 6.65 18.56 3.06
CA LYS A 35 5.61 19.35 2.39
C LYS A 35 4.42 18.52 1.94
N VAL A 36 4.66 17.31 1.44
CA VAL A 36 3.60 16.39 0.99
C VAL A 36 2.78 15.88 2.19
N ILE A 37 3.44 15.51 3.28
CA ILE A 37 2.78 15.09 4.52
C ILE A 37 1.92 16.24 5.06
N ALA A 38 2.49 17.44 5.23
CA ALA A 38 1.75 18.60 5.72
C ALA A 38 0.52 18.92 4.86
N TYR A 39 0.65 18.85 3.54
CA TYR A 39 -0.50 19.02 2.64
C TYR A 39 -1.60 17.99 2.89
N PHE A 40 -1.24 16.71 3.03
CA PHE A 40 -2.25 15.68 3.24
C PHE A 40 -2.87 15.71 4.63
N GLU A 41 -2.13 16.10 5.65
CA GLU A 41 -2.68 16.30 7.00
C GLU A 41 -3.75 17.38 7.03
N GLU A 42 -3.55 18.47 6.26
CA GLU A 42 -4.52 19.55 6.13
C GLU A 42 -5.69 19.17 5.20
N ALA A 43 -5.39 18.62 4.01
CA ALA A 43 -6.40 18.37 2.97
C ALA A 43 -7.23 17.11 3.20
N MET A 44 -6.68 16.10 3.90
CA MET A 44 -7.33 14.83 4.22
C MET A 44 -7.01 14.41 5.67
N PRO A 45 -7.51 15.13 6.68
CA PRO A 45 -7.24 14.82 8.09
C PRO A 45 -7.75 13.43 8.49
N VAL A 46 -8.84 12.97 7.85
CA VAL A 46 -9.35 11.60 7.95
C VAL A 46 -9.16 10.91 6.61
N ALA A 47 -8.38 9.84 6.59
CA ALA A 47 -8.14 9.03 5.39
C ALA A 47 -8.18 7.56 5.79
N GLU A 48 -9.22 6.87 5.32
CA GLU A 48 -9.54 5.50 5.70
C GLU A 48 -9.83 4.65 4.46
N THR A 49 -9.94 3.34 4.66
CA THR A 49 -10.38 2.43 3.60
C THR A 49 -11.84 2.67 3.24
N GLU A 50 -12.18 2.47 1.97
CA GLU A 50 -13.57 2.52 1.49
C GLU A 50 -14.28 1.14 1.63
N LEU A 51 -13.59 0.10 2.12
CA LEU A 51 -14.18 -1.21 2.40
C LEU A 51 -14.98 -1.15 3.71
N HIS A 52 -16.15 -1.82 3.72
CA HIS A 52 -17.00 -1.94 4.91
C HIS A 52 -16.68 -3.24 5.65
N TYR A 53 -16.44 -3.14 6.96
CA TYR A 53 -16.14 -4.27 7.86
C TYR A 53 -16.38 -3.88 9.31
N ASP A 54 -16.67 -4.86 10.16
CA ASP A 54 -16.90 -4.67 11.61
C ASP A 54 -15.73 -5.19 12.46
N ASN A 55 -14.91 -6.11 11.91
CA ASN A 55 -13.82 -6.76 12.63
C ASN A 55 -12.65 -7.15 11.71
N ALA A 56 -11.56 -7.66 12.29
CA ALA A 56 -10.34 -8.04 11.55
C ALA A 56 -10.60 -9.10 10.48
N PHE A 57 -11.43 -10.11 10.79
CA PHE A 57 -11.74 -11.19 9.85
C PHE A 57 -12.50 -10.64 8.64
N GLN A 58 -13.54 -9.85 8.86
CA GLN A 58 -14.30 -9.22 7.78
C GLN A 58 -13.42 -8.32 6.92
N LEU A 59 -12.51 -7.53 7.53
CA LEU A 59 -11.54 -6.75 6.77
C LEU A 59 -10.65 -7.66 5.91
N LEU A 60 -10.10 -8.74 6.47
CA LEU A 60 -9.25 -9.66 5.73
C LEU A 60 -9.98 -10.26 4.54
N VAL A 61 -11.21 -10.74 4.73
CA VAL A 61 -12.09 -11.24 3.66
C VAL A 61 -12.33 -10.17 2.60
N ALA A 62 -12.71 -8.96 2.99
CA ALA A 62 -12.97 -7.85 2.07
C ALA A 62 -11.73 -7.49 1.25
N VAL A 63 -10.54 -7.46 1.87
CA VAL A 63 -9.27 -7.16 1.17
C VAL A 63 -8.89 -8.29 0.20
N VAL A 64 -9.09 -9.56 0.55
CA VAL A 64 -8.91 -10.69 -0.38
C VAL A 64 -9.86 -10.56 -1.57
N LEU A 65 -11.12 -10.21 -1.32
CA LEU A 65 -12.11 -10.01 -2.37
C LEU A 65 -11.80 -8.80 -3.27
N SER A 66 -11.13 -7.76 -2.74
CA SER A 66 -10.77 -6.54 -3.50
C SER A 66 -9.64 -6.75 -4.51
N ALA A 67 -8.93 -7.89 -4.48
CA ALA A 67 -7.90 -8.19 -5.47
C ALA A 67 -8.49 -8.18 -6.89
N GLN A 68 -8.03 -7.23 -7.73
CA GLN A 68 -8.54 -6.98 -9.09
C GLN A 68 -10.06 -6.73 -9.16
N CYS A 69 -10.66 -6.23 -8.07
CA CYS A 69 -12.07 -5.88 -7.99
C CYS A 69 -12.21 -4.49 -7.33
N THR A 70 -13.27 -3.76 -7.65
CA THR A 70 -13.52 -2.45 -7.04
C THR A 70 -14.10 -2.62 -5.63
N ASP A 71 -13.73 -1.71 -4.71
CA ASP A 71 -14.27 -1.70 -3.34
C ASP A 71 -15.79 -1.59 -3.35
N LYS A 72 -16.37 -0.81 -4.28
CA LYS A 72 -17.82 -0.73 -4.48
C LYS A 72 -18.45 -2.10 -4.76
N ARG A 73 -17.82 -2.94 -5.60
CA ARG A 73 -18.32 -4.29 -5.89
C ARG A 73 -18.19 -5.20 -4.67
N VAL A 74 -17.08 -5.11 -3.95
CA VAL A 74 -16.88 -5.86 -2.70
C VAL A 74 -17.95 -5.50 -1.69
N ASN A 75 -18.17 -4.21 -1.44
CA ASN A 75 -19.18 -3.71 -0.50
C ASN A 75 -20.63 -4.06 -0.88
N MET A 76 -20.89 -4.46 -2.14
CA MET A 76 -22.20 -4.97 -2.55
C MET A 76 -22.44 -6.44 -2.18
N VAL A 77 -21.39 -7.24 -2.06
CA VAL A 77 -21.51 -8.68 -1.81
C VAL A 77 -21.23 -9.05 -0.37
N THR A 78 -20.36 -8.30 0.32
CA THR A 78 -19.92 -8.61 1.69
C THR A 78 -21.02 -8.55 2.74
N PRO A 79 -22.04 -7.67 2.70
CA PRO A 79 -23.10 -7.67 3.70
C PRO A 79 -23.83 -9.01 3.81
N HIS A 80 -24.24 -9.59 2.69
CA HIS A 80 -24.91 -10.91 2.66
C HIS A 80 -23.96 -12.04 3.06
N LEU A 81 -22.68 -11.95 2.63
CA LEU A 81 -21.68 -12.93 3.02
C LEU A 81 -21.43 -12.91 4.52
N PHE A 82 -21.35 -11.72 5.13
CA PHE A 82 -21.06 -11.57 6.57
C PHE A 82 -22.27 -11.81 7.46
N GLU A 83 -23.50 -11.75 6.93
CA GLU A 83 -24.70 -12.14 7.64
C GLU A 83 -24.67 -13.66 7.96
N ASP A 84 -24.28 -14.48 6.97
CA ASP A 84 -24.28 -15.94 7.11
C ASP A 84 -22.92 -16.49 7.60
N TYR A 85 -21.82 -15.80 7.29
CA TYR A 85 -20.43 -16.21 7.60
C TYR A 85 -19.64 -15.10 8.29
N PRO A 86 -20.06 -14.64 9.49
CA PRO A 86 -19.45 -13.50 10.18
C PRO A 86 -18.06 -13.79 10.78
N THR A 87 -17.70 -15.06 10.99
CA THR A 87 -16.50 -15.50 11.71
C THR A 87 -15.71 -16.56 10.93
N PRO A 88 -14.43 -16.80 11.30
CA PRO A 88 -13.65 -17.91 10.74
C PRO A 88 -14.32 -19.27 10.91
N GLU A 89 -14.97 -19.53 12.07
CA GLU A 89 -15.66 -20.78 12.36
C GLU A 89 -16.80 -21.02 11.37
N ALA A 90 -17.66 -20.03 11.17
CA ALA A 90 -18.78 -20.14 10.25
C ALA A 90 -18.28 -20.35 8.80
N MET A 91 -17.28 -19.58 8.36
CA MET A 91 -16.73 -19.65 7.00
C MET A 91 -16.00 -20.99 6.75
N ALA A 92 -15.32 -21.54 7.75
CA ALA A 92 -14.60 -22.82 7.63
C ALA A 92 -15.51 -24.03 7.43
N LEU A 93 -16.77 -23.95 7.87
CA LEU A 93 -17.79 -24.99 7.69
C LEU A 93 -18.43 -24.93 6.31
N ALA A 94 -18.30 -23.83 5.58
CA ALA A 94 -18.84 -23.68 4.25
C ALA A 94 -18.07 -24.51 3.22
N THR A 95 -18.72 -24.78 2.06
CA THR A 95 -18.00 -25.28 0.89
C THR A 95 -17.61 -24.11 -0.03
N PRO A 96 -16.55 -24.27 -0.85
CA PRO A 96 -16.19 -23.26 -1.85
C PRO A 96 -17.35 -22.93 -2.79
N GLU A 97 -18.19 -23.91 -3.15
CA GLU A 97 -19.37 -23.73 -4.01
C GLU A 97 -20.42 -22.83 -3.34
N THR A 98 -20.65 -23.01 -2.04
CA THR A 98 -21.56 -22.15 -1.28
C THR A 98 -21.06 -20.71 -1.21
N ILE A 99 -19.79 -20.50 -0.88
CA ILE A 99 -19.19 -19.15 -0.84
C ILE A 99 -19.18 -18.51 -2.22
N TYR A 100 -18.95 -19.28 -3.30
CA TYR A 100 -19.01 -18.79 -4.68
C TYR A 100 -20.35 -18.11 -4.99
N GLU A 101 -21.48 -18.63 -4.55
CA GLU A 101 -22.80 -18.03 -4.83
C GLU A 101 -22.90 -16.59 -4.30
N TYR A 102 -22.30 -16.29 -3.15
CA TYR A 102 -22.26 -14.92 -2.59
C TYR A 102 -21.35 -13.99 -3.40
N ILE A 103 -20.23 -14.51 -3.89
CA ILE A 103 -19.16 -13.68 -4.46
C ILE A 103 -19.02 -13.81 -5.98
N ARG A 104 -19.94 -14.48 -6.68
CA ARG A 104 -19.86 -14.76 -8.14
C ARG A 104 -19.69 -13.53 -9.02
N SER A 105 -20.02 -12.33 -8.52
CA SER A 105 -19.88 -11.08 -9.26
C SER A 105 -18.54 -10.37 -9.05
N VAL A 106 -17.64 -10.87 -8.20
CA VAL A 106 -16.28 -10.36 -8.07
C VAL A 106 -15.35 -11.03 -9.08
N SER A 107 -14.18 -10.45 -9.30
CA SER A 107 -13.16 -11.05 -10.19
C SER A 107 -12.60 -12.36 -9.60
N TYR A 108 -12.45 -13.40 -10.42
CA TYR A 108 -11.89 -14.71 -10.03
C TYR A 108 -12.62 -15.38 -8.84
N PRO A 109 -13.96 -15.50 -8.88
CA PRO A 109 -14.73 -15.90 -7.71
C PRO A 109 -14.43 -17.32 -7.25
N ASN A 110 -14.18 -18.28 -8.17
CA ASN A 110 -13.85 -19.67 -7.82
C ASN A 110 -12.62 -19.78 -6.93
N ASN A 111 -11.51 -19.12 -7.32
CA ASN A 111 -10.26 -19.15 -6.54
C ASN A 111 -10.44 -18.44 -5.21
N LYS A 112 -11.16 -17.30 -5.19
CA LYS A 112 -11.43 -16.55 -3.97
C LYS A 112 -12.29 -17.34 -3.01
N ALA A 113 -13.37 -17.98 -3.47
CA ALA A 113 -14.20 -18.84 -2.63
C ALA A 113 -13.39 -19.94 -1.95
N LYS A 114 -12.56 -20.65 -2.73
CA LYS A 114 -11.65 -21.65 -2.19
C LYS A 114 -10.69 -21.07 -1.15
N HIS A 115 -10.04 -19.94 -1.47
CA HIS A 115 -9.11 -19.29 -0.55
C HIS A 115 -9.79 -18.85 0.75
N LEU A 116 -11.02 -18.31 0.72
CA LEU A 116 -11.72 -17.89 1.92
C LEU A 116 -12.01 -19.05 2.87
N VAL A 117 -12.46 -20.19 2.34
CA VAL A 117 -12.70 -21.40 3.15
C VAL A 117 -11.38 -21.94 3.72
N GLU A 118 -10.32 -22.05 2.90
CA GLU A 118 -9.02 -22.54 3.33
C GLU A 118 -8.35 -21.60 4.34
N LEU A 119 -8.42 -20.28 4.12
CA LEU A 119 -7.95 -19.25 5.03
C LEU A 119 -8.61 -19.38 6.41
N SER A 120 -9.93 -19.56 6.44
CA SER A 120 -10.67 -19.70 7.69
C SER A 120 -10.28 -20.98 8.44
N LYS A 121 -10.09 -22.10 7.73
CA LYS A 121 -9.57 -23.33 8.31
C LYS A 121 -8.16 -23.15 8.89
N THR A 122 -7.27 -22.46 8.17
CA THR A 122 -5.91 -22.17 8.63
C THR A 122 -5.93 -21.26 9.86
N LEU A 123 -6.80 -20.24 9.89
CA LEU A 123 -6.95 -19.39 11.08
C LEU A 123 -7.34 -20.22 12.31
N LEU A 124 -8.26 -21.18 12.18
CA LEU A 124 -8.69 -22.03 13.30
C LEU A 124 -7.60 -23.00 13.74
N SER A 125 -6.91 -23.66 12.80
CA SER A 125 -5.91 -24.67 13.13
C SER A 125 -4.63 -24.08 13.72
N ASP A 126 -4.14 -22.97 13.16
CA ASP A 126 -2.80 -22.46 13.41
C ASP A 126 -2.81 -21.19 14.29
N TYR A 127 -3.93 -20.45 14.33
CA TYR A 127 -4.05 -19.14 14.99
C TYR A 127 -5.23 -19.03 15.95
N GLN A 128 -5.91 -20.13 16.30
CA GLN A 128 -7.05 -20.16 17.24
C GLN A 128 -8.22 -19.23 16.83
N GLY A 129 -8.38 -18.99 15.54
CA GLY A 129 -9.39 -18.09 14.97
C GLY A 129 -8.97 -16.60 14.91
N GLU A 130 -7.84 -16.25 15.50
CA GLU A 130 -7.34 -14.87 15.51
C GLU A 130 -6.57 -14.53 14.22
N ILE A 131 -6.59 -13.24 13.84
CA ILE A 131 -5.81 -12.76 12.69
C ILE A 131 -4.39 -12.45 13.16
N PRO A 132 -3.35 -13.09 12.58
CA PRO A 132 -1.96 -12.77 12.92
C PRO A 132 -1.62 -11.34 12.52
N ASP A 133 -0.73 -10.71 13.29
CA ASP A 133 -0.41 -9.29 13.15
C ASP A 133 0.96 -9.01 12.52
N THR A 134 1.71 -10.06 12.15
CA THR A 134 3.00 -9.95 11.47
C THR A 134 2.88 -10.24 9.98
N LEU A 135 3.75 -9.62 9.17
CA LEU A 135 3.79 -9.85 7.73
C LEU A 135 4.07 -11.33 7.43
N GLU A 136 5.02 -11.91 8.14
CA GLU A 136 5.49 -13.28 7.97
C GLU A 136 4.38 -14.31 8.18
N GLU A 137 3.52 -14.07 9.16
CA GLU A 137 2.39 -14.97 9.45
C GLU A 137 1.21 -14.71 8.51
N LEU A 138 0.88 -13.44 8.24
CA LEU A 138 -0.20 -13.09 7.32
C LEU A 138 -0.01 -13.68 5.92
N ILE A 139 1.21 -13.69 5.38
CA ILE A 139 1.47 -14.24 4.03
C ILE A 139 1.38 -15.76 3.94
N LYS A 140 1.32 -16.48 5.07
CA LYS A 140 1.06 -17.93 5.09
C LYS A 140 -0.41 -18.26 4.87
N LEU A 141 -1.31 -17.31 5.08
CA LEU A 141 -2.73 -17.50 4.90
C LEU A 141 -3.10 -17.65 3.41
N PRO A 142 -3.92 -18.62 3.03
CA PRO A 142 -4.38 -18.81 1.66
C PRO A 142 -5.00 -17.54 1.07
N GLY A 143 -4.55 -17.14 -0.12
CA GLY A 143 -5.04 -15.93 -0.80
C GLY A 143 -4.46 -14.61 -0.30
N VAL A 144 -3.58 -14.63 0.71
CA VAL A 144 -2.95 -13.44 1.28
C VAL A 144 -1.53 -13.26 0.74
N GLY A 145 -1.35 -12.26 -0.12
CA GLY A 145 -0.02 -11.83 -0.57
C GLY A 145 0.50 -10.66 0.27
N ARG A 146 1.75 -10.26 0.02
CA ARG A 146 2.41 -9.13 0.72
C ARG A 146 1.56 -7.85 0.74
N LYS A 147 0.92 -7.50 -0.39
CA LYS A 147 0.07 -6.31 -0.45
C LYS A 147 -1.12 -6.42 0.51
N THR A 148 -1.82 -7.56 0.50
CA THR A 148 -2.96 -7.81 1.41
C THR A 148 -2.51 -7.76 2.87
N ALA A 149 -1.40 -8.41 3.20
CA ALA A 149 -0.83 -8.39 4.55
C ALA A 149 -0.49 -6.97 5.01
N ASN A 150 0.15 -6.15 4.17
CA ASN A 150 0.44 -4.75 4.50
C ASN A 150 -0.84 -3.92 4.71
N VAL A 151 -1.92 -4.18 3.95
CA VAL A 151 -3.22 -3.52 4.18
C VAL A 151 -3.77 -3.88 5.56
N ILE A 152 -3.77 -5.15 5.93
CA ILE A 152 -4.26 -5.60 7.24
C ILE A 152 -3.42 -4.98 8.37
N GLN A 153 -2.10 -4.99 8.23
CA GLN A 153 -1.21 -4.38 9.22
C GLN A 153 -1.46 -2.87 9.39
N ALA A 154 -1.60 -2.13 8.29
CA ALA A 154 -1.82 -0.69 8.34
C ALA A 154 -3.23 -0.34 8.83
N VAL A 155 -4.27 -1.01 8.31
CA VAL A 155 -5.67 -0.60 8.52
C VAL A 155 -6.20 -1.09 9.86
N TYR A 156 -5.97 -2.35 10.21
CA TYR A 156 -6.51 -2.93 11.44
C TYR A 156 -5.57 -2.80 12.63
N PHE A 157 -4.29 -3.11 12.41
CA PHE A 157 -3.31 -3.10 13.49
C PHE A 157 -2.59 -1.76 13.66
N ASN A 158 -2.89 -0.77 12.81
CA ASN A 158 -2.24 0.55 12.80
C ASN A 158 -0.70 0.48 12.83
N LYS A 159 -0.13 -0.53 12.14
CA LYS A 159 1.32 -0.73 12.03
C LYS A 159 1.89 0.06 10.86
N ALA A 160 3.18 0.37 10.94
CA ALA A 160 3.93 1.08 9.89
C ALA A 160 4.13 0.20 8.65
N ALA A 161 3.06 -0.14 7.96
CA ALA A 161 3.04 -0.97 6.75
C ALA A 161 2.48 -0.18 5.56
N MET A 162 3.19 -0.22 4.43
CA MET A 162 2.82 0.50 3.21
C MET A 162 2.44 -0.49 2.10
N ALA A 163 1.15 -0.65 1.84
CA ALA A 163 0.71 -1.48 0.73
C ALA A 163 0.82 -0.69 -0.60
N VAL A 164 1.69 -1.13 -1.49
CA VAL A 164 1.91 -0.45 -2.78
C VAL A 164 1.04 -1.09 -3.86
N ASP A 165 -0.05 -0.42 -4.19
CA ASP A 165 -0.89 -0.73 -5.35
C ASP A 165 -0.50 0.15 -6.57
N THR A 166 -1.26 0.06 -7.64
CA THR A 166 -1.05 0.88 -8.85
C THR A 166 -1.24 2.38 -8.60
N HIS A 167 -2.07 2.77 -7.62
CA HIS A 167 -2.26 4.17 -7.24
C HIS A 167 -1.07 4.69 -6.45
N VAL A 168 -0.68 4.01 -5.39
CA VAL A 168 0.50 4.36 -4.58
C VAL A 168 1.74 4.41 -5.44
N PHE A 169 1.98 3.39 -6.27
CA PHE A 169 3.13 3.32 -7.19
C PHE A 169 3.18 4.55 -8.10
N ARG A 170 2.10 4.83 -8.79
CA ARG A 170 2.00 5.95 -9.73
C ARG A 170 2.14 7.32 -9.07
N VAL A 171 1.43 7.53 -7.98
CA VAL A 171 1.41 8.82 -7.27
C VAL A 171 2.78 9.13 -6.69
N SER A 172 3.43 8.17 -6.05
CA SER A 172 4.76 8.33 -5.45
C SER A 172 5.81 8.72 -6.48
N HIS A 173 5.77 8.13 -7.68
CA HIS A 173 6.66 8.50 -8.79
C HIS A 173 6.36 9.89 -9.31
N ARG A 174 5.09 10.21 -9.59
CA ARG A 174 4.69 11.49 -10.16
C ARG A 174 5.00 12.68 -9.26
N ILE A 175 4.75 12.53 -7.96
CA ILE A 175 5.11 13.55 -6.97
C ILE A 175 6.64 13.67 -6.86
N GLY A 176 7.38 12.58 -7.03
CA GLY A 176 8.83 12.51 -6.89
C GLY A 176 9.28 12.03 -5.51
N LEU A 177 8.38 11.41 -4.73
CA LEU A 177 8.71 10.78 -3.45
C LEU A 177 9.72 9.66 -3.64
N VAL A 178 9.59 8.89 -4.72
CA VAL A 178 10.49 7.78 -5.04
C VAL A 178 11.30 8.05 -6.30
N SER A 179 12.46 7.42 -6.39
CA SER A 179 13.33 7.48 -7.56
C SER A 179 12.75 6.63 -8.70
N SER A 180 13.01 7.02 -9.96
CA SER A 180 12.73 6.18 -11.15
C SER A 180 13.42 4.82 -11.13
N LYS A 181 14.42 4.64 -10.26
CA LYS A 181 15.07 3.33 -10.01
C LYS A 181 14.20 2.37 -9.19
N CYS A 182 13.16 2.86 -8.51
CA CYS A 182 12.21 2.02 -7.77
C CYS A 182 11.18 1.43 -8.74
N THR A 183 11.58 0.45 -9.54
CA THR A 183 10.77 -0.14 -10.62
C THR A 183 9.79 -1.22 -10.15
N THR A 184 9.86 -1.64 -8.90
CA THR A 184 8.97 -2.65 -8.32
C THR A 184 8.15 -2.10 -7.16
N PRO A 185 6.94 -2.62 -6.88
CA PRO A 185 6.16 -2.24 -5.71
C PRO A 185 6.94 -2.37 -4.40
N TYR A 186 7.76 -3.41 -4.26
CA TYR A 186 8.61 -3.61 -3.08
C TYR A 186 9.69 -2.52 -2.92
N ALA A 187 10.32 -2.09 -4.02
CA ALA A 187 11.29 -1.00 -3.96
C ALA A 187 10.62 0.34 -3.57
N VAL A 188 9.40 0.59 -4.06
CA VAL A 188 8.59 1.77 -3.68
C VAL A 188 8.20 1.70 -2.21
N GLU A 189 7.70 0.54 -1.74
CA GLU A 189 7.36 0.30 -0.33
C GLU A 189 8.54 0.66 0.59
N ARG A 190 9.72 0.09 0.33
CA ARG A 190 10.92 0.35 1.14
C ARG A 190 11.33 1.82 1.16
N GLU A 191 11.23 2.51 0.02
CA GLU A 191 11.60 3.92 -0.08
C GLU A 191 10.59 4.80 0.67
N LEU A 192 9.29 4.51 0.60
CA LEU A 192 8.25 5.24 1.33
C LEU A 192 8.38 5.03 2.84
N VAL A 193 8.48 3.78 3.29
CA VAL A 193 8.63 3.44 4.72
C VAL A 193 9.89 4.08 5.32
N LYS A 194 10.98 4.15 4.57
CA LYS A 194 12.22 4.79 5.03
C LYS A 194 12.08 6.30 5.29
N ASN A 195 11.20 6.99 4.58
CA ASN A 195 11.14 8.46 4.56
C ASN A 195 9.88 9.04 5.20
N ILE A 196 8.88 8.24 5.49
CA ILE A 196 7.65 8.64 6.19
C ILE A 196 7.77 8.20 7.65
N PRO A 197 7.45 9.05 8.64
CA PRO A 197 7.40 8.63 10.05
C PRO A 197 6.46 7.46 10.28
N ASP A 198 6.85 6.50 11.13
CA ASP A 198 6.13 5.24 11.33
C ASP A 198 4.68 5.46 11.72
N GLU A 199 4.41 6.43 12.58
CA GLU A 199 3.06 6.79 13.06
C GLU A 199 2.15 7.37 11.95
N ILE A 200 2.74 7.87 10.86
CA ILE A 200 2.02 8.47 9.73
C ILE A 200 1.79 7.46 8.60
N ILE A 201 2.59 6.40 8.52
CA ILE A 201 2.54 5.44 7.40
C ILE A 201 1.14 4.87 7.16
N PRO A 202 0.35 4.42 8.17
CA PRO A 202 -0.99 3.91 7.94
C PRO A 202 -1.90 4.91 7.24
N LYS A 203 -1.83 6.16 7.66
CA LYS A 203 -2.61 7.27 7.08
C LYS A 203 -2.08 7.67 5.70
N ALA A 204 -0.76 7.74 5.54
CA ALA A 204 -0.12 8.06 4.26
C ALA A 204 -0.45 7.03 3.17
N HIS A 205 -0.62 5.76 3.53
CA HIS A 205 -1.10 4.72 2.64
C HIS A 205 -2.45 5.12 1.99
N HIS A 206 -3.42 5.53 2.82
CA HIS A 206 -4.73 5.95 2.33
C HIS A 206 -4.66 7.26 1.53
N TRP A 207 -3.88 8.25 1.96
CA TRP A 207 -3.69 9.49 1.21
C TRP A 207 -3.25 9.24 -0.23
N LEU A 208 -2.26 8.38 -0.41
CA LEU A 208 -1.73 8.08 -1.74
C LEU A 208 -2.73 7.32 -2.61
N ILE A 209 -3.51 6.40 -2.03
CA ILE A 209 -4.57 5.69 -2.73
C ILE A 209 -5.67 6.66 -3.17
N LEU A 210 -6.25 7.40 -2.22
CA LEU A 210 -7.38 8.30 -2.48
C LEU A 210 -6.98 9.41 -3.45
N HIS A 211 -5.80 10.01 -3.26
CA HIS A 211 -5.26 10.98 -4.21
C HIS A 211 -5.09 10.39 -5.61
N GLY A 212 -4.64 9.14 -5.69
CA GLY A 212 -4.51 8.41 -6.95
C GLY A 212 -5.84 8.09 -7.62
N ARG A 213 -6.89 7.80 -6.84
CA ARG A 213 -8.24 7.52 -7.34
C ARG A 213 -8.92 8.78 -7.87
N TYR A 214 -8.86 9.87 -7.12
CA TYR A 214 -9.74 11.02 -7.33
C TYR A 214 -9.07 12.22 -7.97
N VAL A 215 -7.74 12.41 -7.78
CA VAL A 215 -6.99 13.57 -8.26
C VAL A 215 -5.93 13.18 -9.27
N CYS A 216 -4.90 12.42 -8.88
CA CYS A 216 -3.78 12.03 -9.72
C CYS A 216 -4.11 10.78 -10.55
N GLN A 217 -5.18 10.84 -11.34
CA GLN A 217 -5.67 9.73 -12.15
C GLN A 217 -4.66 9.29 -13.22
N ALA A 218 -4.75 8.02 -13.67
CA ALA A 218 -3.79 7.44 -14.60
C ALA A 218 -3.74 8.19 -15.93
N ARG A 219 -4.89 8.42 -16.58
CA ARG A 219 -4.99 8.99 -17.93
C ARG A 219 -5.18 10.50 -17.95
N LYS A 220 -5.98 11.06 -17.06
CA LYS A 220 -6.31 12.50 -17.01
C LYS A 220 -6.17 13.04 -15.60
N PRO A 221 -4.94 13.24 -15.10
CA PRO A 221 -4.74 13.76 -13.75
C PRO A 221 -5.25 15.21 -13.68
N LYS A 222 -5.92 15.56 -12.59
CA LYS A 222 -6.50 16.88 -12.33
C LYS A 222 -5.41 17.82 -11.77
N CYS A 223 -4.32 18.04 -12.53
CA CYS A 223 -3.16 18.79 -12.04
C CYS A 223 -3.47 20.24 -11.71
N GLU A 224 -4.34 20.91 -12.48
CA GLU A 224 -4.66 22.34 -12.29
C GLU A 224 -5.36 22.63 -10.97
N SER A 225 -6.19 21.67 -10.48
CA SER A 225 -6.90 21.76 -9.19
C SER A 225 -6.20 20.98 -8.07
N CYS A 226 -4.98 20.45 -8.31
CA CYS A 226 -4.25 19.67 -7.33
C CYS A 226 -3.46 20.56 -6.37
N GLY A 227 -3.72 20.48 -5.07
CA GLY A 227 -3.00 21.26 -4.07
C GLY A 227 -1.50 20.96 -3.97
N LEU A 228 -1.04 19.82 -4.54
CA LEU A 228 0.38 19.51 -4.65
C LEU A 228 1.05 20.15 -5.88
N LEU A 229 0.34 20.98 -6.68
CA LEU A 229 0.85 21.50 -7.94
C LEU A 229 2.20 22.22 -7.81
N GLY A 230 2.39 23.00 -6.75
CA GLY A 230 3.60 23.79 -6.50
C GLY A 230 4.82 22.98 -6.05
N ILE A 231 4.62 21.74 -5.59
CA ILE A 231 5.68 20.89 -5.04
C ILE A 231 5.86 19.58 -5.82
N CYS A 232 4.85 19.14 -6.58
CA CYS A 232 4.87 17.93 -7.37
C CYS A 232 5.87 18.03 -8.53
N GLN A 233 6.76 17.04 -8.66
CA GLN A 233 7.76 17.01 -9.75
C GLN A 233 7.18 16.64 -11.12
N ARG A 234 5.89 16.23 -11.19
CA ARG A 234 5.17 15.86 -12.43
C ARG A 234 5.91 14.86 -13.30
N LYS A 235 6.51 13.85 -12.70
CA LYS A 235 7.20 12.79 -13.45
C LYS A 235 6.16 11.84 -14.03
N PHE A 236 5.87 11.97 -15.31
CA PHE A 236 4.90 11.12 -16.01
C PHE A 236 5.54 9.92 -16.71
N ASN A 237 6.86 9.97 -16.96
CA ASN A 237 7.66 8.90 -17.56
C ASN A 237 8.58 8.30 -16.49
N PHE A 238 8.29 7.08 -16.04
CA PHE A 238 9.07 6.34 -15.04
C PHE A 238 8.96 4.83 -15.27
#